data_dc311a9073b3efc713f095304877306e
#
_entry.id   dc311a9073b3efc713f095304877306e
#
_cell.length_a   1.000
_cell.length_b   1.000
_cell.length_c   1.000
_cell.angle_alpha   90.00
_cell.angle_beta   90.00
_cell.angle_gamma   90.00
#
_symmetry.space_group_name_H-M   'P 1'
#
loop_
_entity.id
_entity.type
_entity.pdbx_description
1 polymer ?
#
loop_
_entity_poly.entity_id
_entity_poly.type
_entity_poly.pdbx_seq_one_letter_code
_entity_poly.pdbx_strand_id
1 'polypeptide(L)'
;MTAHFLPLSRRAALAGGGALILSFSLSRYAVLAQDAPKPQPLPGDLKKAPFLDSWIRVGADGRITIFTGKSELGQGIKTALRQIAAEELSVKFEDTDLITSDTAQTADEGFTSGSQ
;
A
#
# COMPACT_ATOMS: atom_id res chain seq x y z
N MET A 1 -8.60 49.66 35.81
CA MET A 1 -8.91 48.42 35.09
C MET A 1 -7.64 47.59 35.05
N THR A 2 -7.43 46.76 36.07
CA THR A 2 -6.18 45.96 36.23
C THR A 2 -6.41 44.57 35.63
N ALA A 3 -5.73 44.31 34.53
CA ALA A 3 -5.77 42.98 33.91
C ALA A 3 -4.97 41.99 34.78
N HIS A 4 -5.66 41.07 35.42
CA HIS A 4 -5.04 39.96 36.12
C HIS A 4 -4.57 38.92 35.08
N PHE A 5 -3.27 38.93 34.80
CA PHE A 5 -2.65 37.83 34.08
C PHE A 5 -2.50 36.64 35.03
N LEU A 6 -3.26 35.58 34.80
CA LEU A 6 -3.09 34.31 35.49
C LEU A 6 -1.78 33.66 34.99
N PRO A 7 -0.88 33.26 35.90
CA PRO A 7 0.36 32.58 35.50
C PRO A 7 0.02 31.18 34.95
N LEU A 8 0.11 31.00 33.65
CA LEU A 8 0.01 29.70 33.01
C LEU A 8 1.18 28.84 33.44
N SER A 9 0.93 27.77 34.15
CA SER A 9 1.95 26.79 34.52
C SER A 9 2.42 26.03 33.25
N ARG A 10 3.71 25.64 33.22
CA ARG A 10 4.28 24.85 32.10
C ARG A 10 3.47 23.58 31.80
N ARG A 11 2.89 22.97 32.87
CA ARG A 11 2.02 21.79 32.72
C ARG A 11 0.69 22.12 32.02
N ALA A 12 0.09 23.28 32.31
CA ALA A 12 -1.14 23.72 31.64
C ALA A 12 -0.89 24.04 30.16
N ALA A 13 0.26 24.62 29.83
CA ALA A 13 0.64 24.91 28.45
C ALA A 13 0.88 23.61 27.66
N LEU A 14 1.53 22.60 28.24
CA LEU A 14 1.76 21.30 27.62
C LEU A 14 0.47 20.51 27.45
N ALA A 15 -0.44 20.53 28.42
CA ALA A 15 -1.74 19.88 28.34
C ALA A 15 -2.63 20.53 27.26
N GLY A 16 -2.62 21.87 27.16
CA GLY A 16 -3.35 22.60 26.13
C GLY A 16 -2.77 22.37 24.72
N GLY A 17 -1.44 22.34 24.60
CA GLY A 17 -0.76 22.04 23.35
C GLY A 17 -0.99 20.60 22.85
N GLY A 18 -1.00 19.64 23.76
CA GLY A 18 -1.30 18.25 23.45
C GLY A 18 -2.74 18.04 22.93
N ALA A 19 -3.71 18.71 23.55
CA ALA A 19 -5.11 18.67 23.11
C ALA A 19 -5.30 19.30 21.72
N LEU A 20 -4.58 20.38 21.41
CA LEU A 20 -4.60 21.01 20.08
C LEU A 20 -4.00 20.09 18.99
N ILE A 21 -2.92 19.40 19.29
CA ILE A 21 -2.30 18.45 18.35
C ILE A 21 -3.23 17.27 18.10
N LEU A 22 -3.89 16.74 19.13
CA LEU A 22 -4.85 15.63 18.98
C LEU A 22 -6.08 16.04 18.19
N SER A 23 -6.63 17.23 18.44
CA SER A 23 -7.81 17.71 17.69
C SER A 23 -7.48 18.00 16.22
N PHE A 24 -6.28 18.49 15.92
CA PHE A 24 -5.83 18.70 14.55
C PHE A 24 -5.59 17.37 13.82
N SER A 25 -5.04 16.38 14.49
CA SER A 25 -4.85 15.04 13.94
C SER A 25 -6.19 14.34 13.64
N LEU A 26 -7.14 14.41 14.57
CA LEU A 26 -8.47 13.82 14.40
C LEU A 26 -9.27 14.51 13.29
N SER A 27 -9.16 15.83 13.14
CA SER A 27 -9.85 16.54 12.06
C SER A 27 -9.32 16.14 10.68
N ARG A 28 -8.03 15.87 10.54
CA ARG A 28 -7.46 15.35 9.28
C ARG A 28 -8.00 13.96 8.94
N TYR A 29 -8.12 13.08 9.92
CA TYR A 29 -8.72 11.76 9.70
C TYR A 29 -10.21 11.85 9.37
N ALA A 30 -10.95 12.75 9.99
CA ALA A 30 -12.36 12.97 9.68
C ALA A 30 -12.57 13.52 8.26
N VAL A 31 -11.72 14.44 7.80
CA VAL A 31 -11.76 14.98 6.42
C VAL A 31 -11.37 13.90 5.41
N LEU A 32 -10.32 13.09 5.71
CA LEU A 32 -9.93 11.97 4.84
C LEU A 32 -11.00 10.88 4.79
N ALA A 33 -11.78 10.70 5.87
CA ALA A 33 -12.87 9.73 5.89
C ALA A 33 -14.11 10.20 5.10
N GLN A 34 -14.33 11.52 4.97
CA GLN A 34 -15.42 12.07 4.17
C GLN A 34 -15.16 12.03 2.67
N ASP A 35 -13.88 12.15 2.26
CA ASP A 35 -13.44 12.08 0.87
C ASP A 35 -12.87 10.71 0.49
N ALA A 36 -13.01 9.70 1.35
CA ALA A 36 -12.61 8.35 1.00
C ALA A 36 -13.41 7.92 -0.25
N PRO A 37 -12.76 7.64 -1.38
CA PRO A 37 -13.46 7.17 -2.55
C PRO A 37 -14.25 5.93 -2.17
N LYS A 38 -15.51 5.88 -2.61
CA LYS A 38 -16.33 4.67 -2.41
C LYS A 38 -15.50 3.47 -2.86
N PRO A 39 -15.49 2.37 -2.07
CA PRO A 39 -14.71 1.20 -2.44
C PRO A 39 -15.12 0.78 -3.85
N GLN A 40 -14.21 0.97 -4.79
CA GLN A 40 -14.41 0.51 -6.16
C GLN A 40 -14.34 -1.01 -6.16
N PRO A 41 -15.17 -1.68 -6.95
CA PRO A 41 -15.06 -3.13 -7.08
C PRO A 41 -13.66 -3.47 -7.58
N LEU A 42 -12.99 -4.40 -6.90
CA LEU A 42 -11.67 -4.86 -7.29
C LEU A 42 -11.71 -5.39 -8.73
N PRO A 43 -10.75 -5.01 -9.57
CA PRO A 43 -10.70 -5.47 -10.95
C PRO A 43 -10.38 -6.97 -11.02
N GLY A 44 -10.98 -7.64 -12.02
CA GLY A 44 -10.63 -8.98 -12.50
C GLY A 44 -10.28 -9.99 -11.41
N ASP A 45 -9.05 -10.43 -11.44
CA ASP A 45 -8.53 -11.53 -10.61
C ASP A 45 -8.33 -11.17 -9.14
N LEU A 46 -8.25 -9.88 -8.81
CA LEU A 46 -8.22 -9.42 -7.42
C LEU A 46 -9.50 -9.76 -6.64
N LYS A 47 -10.61 -10.04 -7.33
CA LYS A 47 -11.84 -10.54 -6.67
C LYS A 47 -11.66 -11.95 -6.13
N LYS A 48 -10.83 -12.78 -6.79
CA LYS A 48 -10.55 -14.16 -6.39
C LYS A 48 -9.48 -14.23 -5.30
N ALA A 49 -8.48 -13.36 -5.38
CA ALA A 49 -7.36 -13.27 -4.44
C ALA A 49 -7.18 -11.83 -3.94
N PRO A 50 -8.03 -11.35 -3.00
CA PRO A 50 -8.04 -9.96 -2.58
C PRO A 50 -6.92 -9.61 -1.59
N PHE A 51 -6.14 -10.58 -1.16
CA PHE A 51 -5.06 -10.37 -0.18
C PHE A 51 -3.75 -10.01 -0.87
N LEU A 52 -3.06 -9.02 -0.34
CA LEU A 52 -1.80 -8.53 -0.91
C LEU A 52 -0.70 -9.61 -0.92
N ASP A 53 -0.67 -10.47 0.09
CA ASP A 53 0.29 -11.57 0.21
C ASP A 53 0.15 -12.65 -0.87
N SER A 54 -0.99 -12.69 -1.57
CA SER A 54 -1.17 -13.52 -2.77
C SER A 54 -0.36 -13.03 -3.97
N TRP A 55 0.09 -11.77 -3.95
CA TRP A 55 0.72 -11.10 -5.08
C TRP A 55 2.14 -10.63 -4.79
N ILE A 56 2.42 -10.25 -3.54
CA ILE A 56 3.70 -9.66 -3.15
C ILE A 56 4.14 -10.22 -1.79
N ARG A 57 5.42 -10.58 -1.70
CA ARG A 57 6.07 -10.96 -0.44
C ARG A 57 7.32 -10.14 -0.25
N VAL A 58 7.49 -9.55 0.93
CA VAL A 58 8.72 -8.84 1.31
C VAL A 58 9.53 -9.74 2.24
N GLY A 59 10.73 -10.09 1.83
CA GLY A 59 11.68 -10.87 2.61
C GLY A 59 12.33 -10.05 3.73
N ALA A 60 12.82 -10.72 4.76
CA ALA A 60 13.56 -10.06 5.84
C ALA A 60 14.89 -9.44 5.36
N ASP A 61 15.40 -9.90 4.23
CA ASP A 61 16.59 -9.39 3.53
C ASP A 61 16.28 -8.16 2.64
N GLY A 62 15.02 -7.73 2.60
CA GLY A 62 14.56 -6.62 1.76
C GLY A 62 14.24 -7.00 0.31
N ARG A 63 14.40 -8.26 -0.08
CA ARG A 63 14.00 -8.73 -1.42
C ARG A 63 12.48 -8.80 -1.54
N ILE A 64 11.99 -8.44 -2.70
CA ILE A 64 10.55 -8.46 -3.00
C ILE A 64 10.27 -9.55 -4.01
N THR A 65 9.43 -10.50 -3.65
CA THR A 65 8.95 -11.54 -4.55
C THR A 65 7.53 -11.19 -5.01
N ILE A 66 7.36 -11.15 -6.32
CA ILE A 66 6.09 -10.89 -6.99
C ILE A 66 5.54 -12.23 -7.49
N PHE A 67 4.24 -12.44 -7.35
CA PHE A 67 3.56 -13.67 -7.76
C PHE A 67 2.56 -13.33 -8.86
N THR A 68 2.52 -14.13 -9.93
CA THR A 68 1.52 -14.03 -11.00
C THR A 68 1.21 -15.39 -11.58
N GLY A 69 -0.06 -15.66 -11.87
CA GLY A 69 -0.51 -16.85 -12.57
C GLY A 69 -0.24 -16.79 -14.08
N LYS A 70 0.22 -15.66 -14.61
CA LYS A 70 0.51 -15.50 -16.04
C LYS A 70 1.79 -16.23 -16.44
N SER A 71 1.79 -16.80 -17.65
CA SER A 71 2.90 -17.60 -18.18
C SER A 71 3.81 -16.79 -19.10
N GLU A 72 5.11 -17.00 -18.99
CA GLU A 72 6.10 -16.50 -19.94
C GLU A 72 6.21 -17.46 -21.13
N LEU A 73 5.85 -16.97 -22.30
CA LEU A 73 5.92 -17.69 -23.57
C LEU A 73 6.91 -17.03 -24.56
N GLY A 74 7.82 -16.21 -24.04
CA GLY A 74 8.76 -15.45 -24.86
C GLY A 74 8.30 -14.01 -25.16
N GLN A 75 7.15 -13.57 -24.61
CA GLN A 75 6.62 -12.21 -24.80
C GLN A 75 7.24 -11.18 -23.86
N GLY A 76 8.11 -11.59 -22.92
CA GLY A 76 8.80 -10.67 -22.00
C GLY A 76 8.00 -10.24 -20.80
N ILE A 77 6.91 -10.92 -20.45
CA ILE A 77 6.02 -10.56 -19.35
C ILE A 77 6.73 -10.56 -17.99
N LYS A 78 7.68 -11.49 -17.79
CA LYS A 78 8.47 -11.56 -16.55
C LYS A 78 9.25 -10.27 -16.30
N THR A 79 9.93 -9.79 -17.31
CA THR A 79 10.72 -8.55 -17.22
C THR A 79 9.79 -7.34 -17.04
N ALA A 80 8.73 -7.26 -17.84
CA ALA A 80 7.79 -6.15 -17.78
C ALA A 80 7.12 -6.03 -16.40
N LEU A 81 6.60 -7.12 -15.84
CA LEU A 81 5.96 -7.11 -14.53
C LEU A 81 6.94 -6.75 -13.40
N ARG A 82 8.19 -7.24 -13.47
CA ARG A 82 9.23 -6.86 -12.50
C ARG A 82 9.58 -5.38 -12.58
N GLN A 83 9.67 -4.82 -13.78
CA GLN A 83 9.92 -3.39 -13.98
C GLN A 83 8.80 -2.54 -13.39
N ILE A 84 7.55 -2.87 -13.71
CA ILE A 84 6.38 -2.16 -13.19
C ILE A 84 6.36 -2.23 -11.66
N ALA A 85 6.54 -3.41 -11.09
CA ALA A 85 6.52 -3.58 -9.65
C ALA A 85 7.68 -2.84 -8.96
N ALA A 86 8.88 -2.85 -9.53
CA ALA A 86 10.03 -2.13 -8.99
C ALA A 86 9.77 -0.61 -8.97
N GLU A 87 9.17 -0.07 -10.03
CA GLU A 87 8.84 1.34 -10.15
C GLU A 87 7.74 1.74 -9.17
N GLU A 88 6.64 1.00 -9.11
CA GLU A 88 5.51 1.27 -8.19
C GLU A 88 5.90 1.15 -6.71
N LEU A 89 6.78 0.21 -6.38
CA LEU A 89 7.28 0.03 -5.01
C LEU A 89 8.49 0.91 -4.68
N SER A 90 9.00 1.67 -5.64
CA SER A 90 10.20 2.53 -5.50
C SER A 90 11.44 1.75 -5.01
N VAL A 91 11.65 0.54 -5.55
CA VAL A 91 12.79 -0.32 -5.24
C VAL A 91 13.62 -0.57 -6.51
N LYS A 92 14.85 -1.08 -6.33
CA LYS A 92 15.68 -1.44 -7.48
C LYS A 92 15.17 -2.71 -8.14
N PHE A 93 15.29 -2.79 -9.46
CA PHE A 93 14.90 -3.98 -10.22
C PHE A 93 15.62 -5.25 -9.72
N GLU A 94 16.90 -5.11 -9.33
CA GLU A 94 17.73 -6.22 -8.81
C GLU A 94 17.20 -6.79 -7.49
N ASP A 95 16.46 -6.00 -6.71
CA ASP A 95 15.89 -6.40 -5.44
C ASP A 95 14.52 -7.09 -5.60
N THR A 96 14.07 -7.26 -6.84
CA THR A 96 12.79 -7.93 -7.15
C THR A 96 13.01 -9.30 -7.77
N ASP A 97 12.16 -10.25 -7.41
CA ASP A 97 12.03 -11.57 -8.03
C ASP A 97 10.59 -11.79 -8.49
N LEU A 98 10.39 -12.69 -9.45
CA LEU A 98 9.07 -13.02 -9.96
C LEU A 98 8.87 -14.52 -10.05
N ILE A 99 7.79 -15.00 -9.46
CA ILE A 99 7.29 -16.38 -9.59
C ILE A 99 6.06 -16.35 -10.49
N THR A 100 6.10 -17.16 -11.56
CA THR A 100 5.02 -17.21 -12.56
C THR A 100 4.47 -18.62 -12.71
N SER A 101 3.16 -18.73 -12.94
CA SER A 101 2.50 -20.00 -13.35
C SER A 101 2.78 -21.19 -12.42
N ASP A 102 2.99 -20.94 -11.16
CA ASP A 102 3.18 -21.98 -10.15
C ASP A 102 1.84 -22.27 -9.47
N THR A 103 1.23 -23.41 -9.77
CA THR A 103 -0.09 -23.77 -9.23
C THR A 103 -0.13 -23.93 -7.73
N ALA A 104 1.02 -24.04 -7.07
CA ALA A 104 1.12 -24.13 -5.60
C ALA A 104 1.30 -22.76 -4.93
N GLN A 105 1.79 -21.77 -5.66
CA GLN A 105 2.19 -20.49 -5.08
C GLN A 105 1.50 -19.26 -5.70
N THR A 106 0.99 -19.37 -6.92
CA THR A 106 0.39 -18.22 -7.63
C THR A 106 -1.13 -18.31 -7.68
N ALA A 107 -1.79 -17.17 -7.65
CA ALA A 107 -3.23 -17.08 -7.83
C ALA A 107 -3.64 -17.52 -9.24
N ASP A 108 -4.85 -18.07 -9.38
CA ASP A 108 -5.43 -18.39 -10.68
C ASP A 108 -5.91 -17.09 -11.36
N GLU A 109 -5.15 -16.64 -12.34
CA GLU A 109 -5.44 -15.49 -13.19
C GLU A 109 -6.02 -15.90 -14.55
N GLY A 110 -6.44 -17.15 -14.69
CA GLY A 110 -6.96 -17.67 -15.95
C GLY A 110 -5.89 -17.79 -17.04
N PHE A 111 -6.33 -17.76 -18.29
CA PHE A 111 -5.42 -17.94 -19.43
C PHE A 111 -4.50 -16.74 -19.65
N THR A 112 -3.27 -17.01 -20.06
CA THR A 112 -2.35 -15.99 -20.56
C THR A 112 -2.65 -15.76 -22.04
N SER A 113 -3.47 -14.79 -22.36
CA SER A 113 -3.85 -14.47 -23.73
C SER A 113 -4.25 -13.01 -23.87
N GLY A 114 -3.87 -12.39 -24.97
CA GLY A 114 -4.29 -11.05 -25.35
C GLY A 114 -3.95 -9.96 -24.36
N SER A 115 -4.50 -8.80 -24.60
CA SER A 115 -4.49 -7.66 -23.70
C SER A 115 -5.80 -7.66 -22.90
N GLN A 116 -5.76 -8.10 -21.68
CA GLN A 116 -6.89 -8.00 -20.75
C GLN A 116 -6.46 -7.14 -19.56
#